data_540aef6d00e65cea9b8b298995d65d02
#
_entry.id   540aef6d00e65cea9b8b298995d65d02
#
_cell.length_a   1.000
_cell.length_b   1.000
_cell.length_c   1.000
_cell.angle_alpha   90.00
_cell.angle_beta   90.00
_cell.angle_gamma   90.00
#
_symmetry.space_group_name_H-M   'P 1'
#
loop_
_entity.id
_entity.type
_entity.pdbx_description
1 polymer ?
#
loop_
_entity_poly.entity_id
_entity_poly.type
_entity_poly.pdbx_seq_one_letter_code
_entity_poly.pdbx_strand_id
1 'polypeptide(L)'
;MMKTIRKISYLLLVISILPILSSCNNEDDVVKIFTGKTWKMTFIAKEGSKEQYNFWGEQGMTSENAAYKNSMDALAKEGNFILNFEGGDLNGTAGGSFGGRASTTSVSGTWNANGESKRLDITVEGKPVDKDVYGKAFITGLQNAIRYGGDENNLYIYYKDGQTTKFLAFHPQ
;
A
#
# COMPACT_ATOMS: atom_id res chain seq x y z
N MET A 1 -16.79 -43.58 -43.94
CA MET A 1 -17.60 -42.68 -43.11
C MET A 1 -17.12 -42.57 -41.62
N MET A 2 -16.72 -43.67 -40.97
CA MET A 2 -16.25 -43.67 -39.56
C MET A 2 -14.93 -42.91 -39.28
N LYS A 3 -13.98 -42.84 -40.22
CA LYS A 3 -12.69 -42.12 -40.04
C LYS A 3 -12.85 -40.59 -40.00
N THR A 4 -13.84 -40.04 -40.68
CA THR A 4 -14.11 -38.58 -40.72
C THR A 4 -14.77 -38.11 -39.45
N ILE A 5 -15.68 -38.88 -38.87
CA ILE A 5 -16.38 -38.58 -37.63
C ILE A 5 -15.38 -38.55 -36.45
N ARG A 6 -14.40 -39.46 -36.40
CA ARG A 6 -13.35 -39.44 -35.37
C ARG A 6 -12.48 -38.17 -35.40
N LYS A 7 -12.12 -37.70 -36.60
CA LYS A 7 -11.32 -36.47 -36.76
C LYS A 7 -12.10 -35.20 -36.31
N ILE A 8 -13.38 -35.15 -36.58
CA ILE A 8 -14.25 -34.06 -36.17
C ILE A 8 -14.42 -34.04 -34.62
N SER A 9 -14.55 -35.23 -34.01
CA SER A 9 -14.65 -35.37 -32.55
C SER A 9 -13.40 -34.86 -31.81
N TYR A 10 -12.19 -35.15 -32.34
CA TYR A 10 -10.94 -34.63 -31.79
C TYR A 10 -10.81 -33.12 -31.98
N LEU A 11 -11.26 -32.58 -33.11
CA LEU A 11 -11.25 -31.12 -33.37
C LEU A 11 -12.19 -30.38 -32.43
N LEU A 12 -13.38 -30.89 -32.15
CA LEU A 12 -14.32 -30.36 -31.18
C LEU A 12 -13.81 -30.40 -29.74
N LEU A 13 -13.09 -31.49 -29.35
CA LEU A 13 -12.49 -31.63 -28.03
C LEU A 13 -11.36 -30.61 -27.81
N VAL A 14 -10.54 -30.33 -28.84
CA VAL A 14 -9.45 -29.35 -28.76
C VAL A 14 -9.99 -27.92 -28.65
N ILE A 15 -11.10 -27.59 -29.33
CA ILE A 15 -11.73 -26.25 -29.27
C ILE A 15 -12.40 -26.01 -27.92
N SER A 16 -12.88 -27.04 -27.22
CA SER A 16 -13.51 -26.89 -25.91
C SER A 16 -12.53 -26.63 -24.75
N ILE A 17 -11.22 -26.87 -24.96
CA ILE A 17 -10.17 -26.67 -23.94
C ILE A 17 -9.56 -25.22 -24.00
N LEU A 18 -9.73 -24.52 -25.11
CA LEU A 18 -9.15 -23.19 -25.35
C LEU A 18 -9.69 -22.05 -24.45
N PRO A 19 -10.92 -22.04 -23.92
CA PRO A 19 -11.36 -20.95 -23.07
C PRO A 19 -10.92 -21.04 -21.60
N ILE A 20 -10.23 -22.10 -21.18
CA ILE A 20 -9.86 -22.28 -19.76
C ILE A 20 -8.50 -21.63 -19.42
N LEU A 21 -7.75 -21.18 -20.43
CA LEU A 21 -6.40 -20.62 -20.23
C LEU A 21 -6.33 -19.10 -20.14
N SER A 22 -7.46 -18.39 -20.13
CA SER A 22 -7.47 -16.92 -20.16
C SER A 22 -8.11 -16.30 -18.93
N SER A 23 -7.78 -16.74 -17.73
CA SER A 23 -8.18 -16.02 -16.51
C SER A 23 -7.13 -16.13 -15.41
N CYS A 24 -5.89 -15.80 -15.73
CA CYS A 24 -5.03 -15.16 -14.74
C CYS A 24 -5.18 -13.66 -14.95
N ASN A 25 -6.23 -13.09 -14.40
CA ASN A 25 -6.28 -11.65 -14.21
C ASN A 25 -5.22 -11.34 -13.14
N ASN A 26 -4.05 -10.85 -13.58
CA ASN A 26 -2.97 -10.41 -12.68
C ASN A 26 -3.30 -9.05 -12.03
N GLU A 27 -4.56 -8.65 -12.10
CA GLU A 27 -5.06 -7.43 -11.48
C GLU A 27 -5.34 -7.69 -10.00
N ASP A 28 -4.79 -6.87 -9.12
CA ASP A 28 -5.09 -6.95 -7.70
C ASP A 28 -6.55 -6.57 -7.42
N ASP A 29 -7.18 -7.27 -6.52
CA ASP A 29 -8.40 -6.79 -5.88
C ASP A 29 -8.04 -5.65 -4.90
N VAL A 30 -7.95 -4.45 -5.47
CA VAL A 30 -7.51 -3.24 -4.74
C VAL A 30 -8.42 -2.94 -3.57
N VAL A 31 -9.74 -3.10 -3.74
CA VAL A 31 -10.72 -2.86 -2.68
C VAL A 31 -10.44 -3.79 -1.49
N LYS A 32 -10.22 -5.05 -1.76
CA LYS A 32 -9.94 -6.06 -0.72
C LYS A 32 -8.60 -5.82 -0.02
N ILE A 33 -7.59 -5.33 -0.75
CA ILE A 33 -6.31 -4.95 -0.16
C ILE A 33 -6.51 -3.76 0.77
N PHE A 34 -7.09 -2.65 0.30
CA PHE A 34 -7.09 -1.39 1.04
C PHE A 34 -8.15 -1.32 2.14
N THR A 35 -9.40 -1.78 1.87
CA THR A 35 -10.57 -1.47 2.70
C THR A 35 -10.90 -2.55 3.73
N GLY A 36 -11.84 -2.22 4.63
CA GLY A 36 -12.39 -3.17 5.60
C GLY A 36 -11.49 -3.48 6.80
N LYS A 37 -10.39 -2.77 6.97
CA LYS A 37 -9.42 -2.97 8.07
C LYS A 37 -8.71 -1.67 8.45
N THR A 38 -8.12 -1.65 9.63
CA THR A 38 -7.18 -0.60 10.05
C THR A 38 -5.75 -1.04 9.71
N TRP A 39 -5.06 -0.26 8.93
CA TRP A 39 -3.66 -0.45 8.60
C TRP A 39 -2.77 0.24 9.65
N LYS A 40 -1.93 -0.52 10.33
CA LYS A 40 -0.94 -0.03 11.30
C LYS A 40 0.45 -0.01 10.67
N MET A 41 1.10 1.16 10.63
CA MET A 41 2.48 1.26 10.15
C MET A 41 3.45 0.51 11.07
N THR A 42 4.38 -0.22 10.48
CA THR A 42 5.46 -0.93 11.17
C THR A 42 6.79 -0.19 11.08
N PHE A 43 7.16 0.26 9.90
CA PHE A 43 8.40 1.00 9.66
C PHE A 43 8.36 1.75 8.33
N ILE A 44 9.36 2.60 8.12
CA ILE A 44 9.65 3.27 6.85
C ILE A 44 11.05 2.85 6.40
N ALA A 45 11.19 2.42 5.15
CA ALA A 45 12.48 2.01 4.59
C ALA A 45 12.72 2.65 3.20
N LYS A 46 13.97 2.59 2.76
CA LYS A 46 14.33 2.88 1.37
C LYS A 46 13.93 1.70 0.50
N GLU A 47 13.46 1.96 -0.70
CA GLU A 47 13.17 0.90 -1.68
C GLU A 47 14.40 0.00 -1.90
N GLY A 48 14.16 -1.31 -1.87
CA GLY A 48 15.22 -2.32 -1.95
C GLY A 48 15.93 -2.63 -0.62
N SER A 49 15.61 -1.92 0.48
CA SER A 49 16.10 -2.20 1.83
C SER A 49 15.00 -2.84 2.68
N LYS A 50 15.41 -3.67 3.64
CA LYS A 50 14.54 -4.18 4.71
C LYS A 50 14.79 -3.46 6.03
N GLU A 51 15.74 -2.53 6.07
CA GLU A 51 16.13 -1.80 7.26
C GLU A 51 15.36 -0.49 7.38
N GLN A 52 14.98 -0.13 8.59
CA GLN A 52 14.36 1.13 8.89
C GLN A 52 15.26 2.29 8.45
N TYR A 53 14.66 3.29 7.79
CA TYR A 53 15.38 4.47 7.36
C TYR A 53 15.65 5.39 8.55
N ASN A 54 16.90 5.90 8.64
CA ASN A 54 17.27 6.83 9.69
C ASN A 54 16.80 8.26 9.38
N PHE A 55 15.84 8.76 10.13
CA PHE A 55 15.33 10.12 10.07
C PHE A 55 15.88 11.04 11.19
N TRP A 56 16.68 10.49 12.11
CA TRP A 56 17.08 11.13 13.37
C TRP A 56 18.51 11.69 13.36
N GLY A 57 19.09 11.88 12.17
CA GLY A 57 20.39 12.50 11.98
C GLY A 57 21.58 11.65 12.41
N GLU A 58 22.69 12.28 12.78
CA GLU A 58 23.96 11.62 13.07
C GLU A 58 23.93 10.71 14.30
N GLN A 59 23.13 11.05 15.31
CA GLN A 59 22.94 10.19 16.49
C GLN A 59 22.21 8.88 16.15
N GLY A 60 21.55 8.85 15.00
CA GLY A 60 20.96 7.64 14.44
C GLY A 60 19.85 7.03 15.28
N MET A 61 19.67 5.73 15.08
CA MET A 61 18.64 4.92 15.72
C MET A 61 19.19 4.26 17.00
N THR A 62 19.60 5.06 17.96
CA THR A 62 20.18 4.59 19.25
C THR A 62 19.26 4.92 20.42
N SER A 63 19.39 4.18 21.51
CA SER A 63 18.61 4.40 22.74
C SER A 63 18.92 5.75 23.42
N GLU A 64 20.09 6.31 23.16
CA GLU A 64 20.52 7.61 23.66
C GLU A 64 19.93 8.78 22.88
N ASN A 65 19.46 8.53 21.67
CA ASN A 65 18.78 9.53 20.85
C ASN A 65 17.32 9.69 21.31
N ALA A 66 17.06 10.73 22.09
CA ALA A 66 15.71 10.98 22.61
C ALA A 66 14.64 11.16 21.51
N ALA A 67 15.00 11.75 20.36
CA ALA A 67 14.07 11.92 19.24
C ALA A 67 13.71 10.55 18.62
N TYR A 68 14.67 9.66 18.45
CA TYR A 68 14.42 8.29 18.00
C TYR A 68 13.52 7.54 18.99
N LYS A 69 13.89 7.56 20.29
CA LYS A 69 13.12 6.90 21.34
C LYS A 69 11.66 7.38 21.36
N ASN A 70 11.44 8.69 21.34
CA ASN A 70 10.08 9.27 21.31
C ASN A 70 9.28 8.82 20.08
N SER A 71 9.91 8.76 18.92
CA SER A 71 9.26 8.27 17.70
C SER A 71 8.88 6.78 17.80
N MET A 72 9.74 5.94 18.40
CA MET A 72 9.46 4.51 18.58
C MET A 72 8.36 4.29 19.64
N ASP A 73 8.39 5.04 20.74
CA ASP A 73 7.33 5.01 21.76
C ASP A 73 5.98 5.44 21.12
N ALA A 74 6.00 6.45 20.26
CA ALA A 74 4.81 6.90 19.52
C ALA A 74 4.34 5.84 18.51
N LEU A 75 5.27 5.17 17.81
CA LEU A 75 4.96 4.09 16.87
C LEU A 75 4.34 2.88 17.58
N ALA A 76 4.84 2.52 18.74
CA ALA A 76 4.32 1.41 19.55
C ALA A 76 2.93 1.70 20.13
N LYS A 77 2.54 2.97 20.23
CA LYS A 77 1.26 3.37 20.83
C LYS A 77 0.10 2.96 19.93
N GLU A 78 -0.90 2.30 20.52
CA GLU A 78 -2.17 1.99 19.86
C GLU A 78 -2.85 3.25 19.32
N GLY A 79 -3.44 3.15 18.14
CA GLY A 79 -4.14 4.28 17.49
C GLY A 79 -3.24 5.34 16.84
N ASN A 80 -1.90 5.24 16.95
CA ASN A 80 -0.98 6.08 16.19
C ASN A 80 -0.49 5.36 14.93
N PHE A 81 -0.07 6.12 13.92
CA PHE A 81 0.44 5.63 12.64
C PHE A 81 -0.51 4.61 11.99
N ILE A 82 -1.78 4.97 11.96
CA ILE A 82 -2.85 4.14 11.40
C ILE A 82 -3.52 4.81 10.21
N LEU A 83 -4.05 3.98 9.30
CA LEU A 83 -4.88 4.38 8.17
C LEU A 83 -6.09 3.47 8.06
N ASN A 84 -7.24 4.07 7.76
CA ASN A 84 -8.48 3.39 7.38
C ASN A 84 -8.88 3.90 6.01
N PHE A 85 -9.01 3.00 5.05
CA PHE A 85 -9.45 3.33 3.69
C PHE A 85 -10.91 2.88 3.52
N GLU A 86 -11.72 3.77 2.97
CA GLU A 86 -13.13 3.53 2.63
C GLU A 86 -13.32 3.80 1.15
N GLY A 87 -14.19 3.02 0.50
CA GLY A 87 -14.48 3.20 -0.93
C GLY A 87 -14.77 1.90 -1.65
N GLY A 88 -14.71 1.95 -2.96
CA GLY A 88 -15.06 0.84 -3.83
C GLY A 88 -14.39 0.93 -5.20
N ASP A 89 -14.71 -0.03 -6.07
CA ASP A 89 -14.24 -0.07 -7.43
C ASP A 89 -15.19 0.71 -8.37
N LEU A 90 -14.61 1.51 -9.25
CA LEU A 90 -15.28 2.21 -10.34
C LEU A 90 -14.47 2.00 -11.63
N ASN A 91 -14.87 1.01 -12.44
CA ASN A 91 -14.28 0.72 -13.75
C ASN A 91 -12.77 0.41 -13.70
N GLY A 92 -12.35 -0.50 -12.82
CA GLY A 92 -10.96 -0.96 -12.71
C GLY A 92 -10.03 0.00 -11.94
N THR A 93 -10.59 1.05 -11.34
CA THR A 93 -9.88 1.92 -10.41
C THR A 93 -10.63 1.95 -9.10
N ALA A 94 -10.01 1.47 -8.05
CA ALA A 94 -10.57 1.57 -6.71
C ALA A 94 -10.22 2.92 -6.09
N GLY A 95 -11.12 3.46 -5.30
CA GLY A 95 -10.88 4.74 -4.65
C GLY A 95 -11.98 5.14 -3.67
N GLY A 96 -11.71 6.23 -2.95
CA GLY A 96 -12.64 6.76 -1.95
C GLY A 96 -11.96 7.72 -0.99
N SER A 97 -12.39 7.68 0.27
CA SER A 97 -11.82 8.48 1.35
C SER A 97 -10.85 7.66 2.20
N PHE A 98 -9.97 8.33 2.90
CA PHE A 98 -9.20 7.73 3.98
C PHE A 98 -9.16 8.65 5.20
N GLY A 99 -9.04 8.04 6.36
CA GLY A 99 -8.78 8.70 7.62
C GLY A 99 -7.68 7.96 8.37
N GLY A 100 -7.01 8.67 9.28
CA GLY A 100 -5.95 8.07 10.07
C GLY A 100 -5.30 9.04 11.05
N ARG A 101 -4.20 8.59 11.61
CA ARG A 101 -3.43 9.37 12.57
C ARG A 101 -1.95 9.09 12.42
N ALA A 102 -1.14 10.13 12.40
CA ALA A 102 0.31 10.03 12.57
C ALA A 102 0.65 9.90 14.08
N SER A 103 1.69 10.50 14.58
CA SER A 103 2.03 10.47 16.01
C SER A 103 1.07 11.35 16.84
N THR A 104 0.98 12.64 16.49
CA THR A 104 0.20 13.65 17.24
C THR A 104 -0.94 14.24 16.42
N THR A 105 -0.95 14.03 15.10
CA THR A 105 -1.82 14.73 14.15
C THR A 105 -2.70 13.71 13.40
N SER A 106 -4.00 14.00 13.31
CA SER A 106 -4.92 13.26 12.42
C SER A 106 -4.69 13.64 10.97
N VAL A 107 -4.91 12.69 10.07
CA VAL A 107 -4.84 12.86 8.61
C VAL A 107 -6.12 12.35 7.98
N SER A 108 -6.57 13.01 6.93
CA SER A 108 -7.71 12.58 6.11
C SER A 108 -7.51 13.00 4.66
N GLY A 109 -8.32 12.46 3.78
CA GLY A 109 -8.28 12.81 2.38
C GLY A 109 -8.95 11.80 1.48
N THR A 110 -8.52 11.78 0.22
CA THR A 110 -8.99 10.84 -0.79
C THR A 110 -7.85 10.01 -1.33
N TRP A 111 -8.19 8.84 -1.85
CA TRP A 111 -7.24 7.93 -2.48
C TRP A 111 -7.85 7.33 -3.73
N ASN A 112 -7.00 6.95 -4.68
CA ASN A 112 -7.35 6.03 -5.74
C ASN A 112 -6.15 5.15 -6.11
N ALA A 113 -6.43 3.92 -6.53
CA ALA A 113 -5.42 2.97 -6.93
C ALA A 113 -5.89 2.12 -8.11
N ASN A 114 -4.97 1.80 -9.00
CA ASN A 114 -5.21 0.95 -10.15
C ASN A 114 -4.54 -0.41 -9.93
N GLY A 115 -5.30 -1.50 -10.03
CA GLY A 115 -4.85 -2.86 -9.74
C GLY A 115 -3.82 -3.39 -10.72
N GLU A 116 -3.89 -3.01 -11.98
CA GLU A 116 -2.99 -3.44 -13.05
C GLU A 116 -1.62 -2.75 -12.94
N SER A 117 -1.61 -1.42 -12.89
CA SER A 117 -0.37 -0.62 -12.86
C SER A 117 0.24 -0.46 -11.48
N LYS A 118 -0.46 -0.85 -10.43
CA LYS A 118 -0.11 -0.62 -9.02
C LYS A 118 0.03 0.87 -8.65
N ARG A 119 -0.42 1.77 -9.49
CA ARG A 119 -0.42 3.21 -9.21
C ARG A 119 -1.31 3.51 -8.01
N LEU A 120 -0.83 4.40 -7.14
CA LEU A 120 -1.56 4.91 -5.99
C LEU A 120 -1.41 6.44 -5.96
N ASP A 121 -2.54 7.12 -5.95
CA ASP A 121 -2.62 8.57 -5.75
C ASP A 121 -3.34 8.83 -4.41
N ILE A 122 -2.73 9.60 -3.53
CA ILE A 122 -3.29 10.03 -2.25
C ILE A 122 -3.32 11.56 -2.20
N THR A 123 -4.48 12.12 -1.94
CA THR A 123 -4.64 13.55 -1.70
C THR A 123 -4.95 13.77 -0.22
N VAL A 124 -3.98 14.31 0.52
CA VAL A 124 -4.14 14.64 1.94
C VAL A 124 -4.83 16.00 2.07
N GLU A 125 -5.90 16.07 2.84
CA GLU A 125 -6.63 17.31 3.09
C GLU A 125 -5.88 18.25 4.03
N GLY A 126 -5.96 19.54 3.75
CA GLY A 126 -5.33 20.57 4.55
C GLY A 126 -3.80 20.53 4.49
N LYS A 127 -3.18 20.96 5.59
CA LYS A 127 -1.72 20.96 5.75
C LYS A 127 -1.37 20.37 7.12
N PRO A 128 -1.59 19.08 7.33
CA PRO A 128 -1.28 18.47 8.63
C PRO A 128 0.21 18.57 8.91
N VAL A 129 0.55 18.95 10.13
CA VAL A 129 1.94 19.02 10.60
C VAL A 129 2.05 18.24 11.89
N ASP A 130 2.84 17.19 11.88
CA ASP A 130 3.15 16.43 13.10
C ASP A 130 4.36 17.04 13.82
N LYS A 131 4.41 16.88 15.15
CA LYS A 131 5.52 17.36 15.96
C LYS A 131 6.69 16.38 15.95
N ASP A 132 6.38 15.08 15.81
CA ASP A 132 7.35 14.01 15.80
C ASP A 132 8.02 13.87 14.42
N VAL A 133 9.30 13.52 14.39
CA VAL A 133 10.08 13.36 13.16
C VAL A 133 9.50 12.25 12.28
N TYR A 134 9.14 11.12 12.90
CA TYR A 134 8.60 9.97 12.20
C TYR A 134 7.15 10.22 11.74
N GLY A 135 6.38 10.99 12.54
CA GLY A 135 5.06 11.48 12.16
C GLY A 135 5.09 12.38 10.94
N LYS A 136 6.09 13.27 10.84
CA LYS A 136 6.33 14.08 9.63
C LYS A 136 6.66 13.21 8.43
N ALA A 137 7.53 12.22 8.59
CA ALA A 137 7.89 11.28 7.53
C ALA A 137 6.68 10.47 7.03
N PHE A 138 5.81 10.04 7.93
CA PHE A 138 4.55 9.37 7.61
C PHE A 138 3.64 10.26 6.74
N ILE A 139 3.40 11.51 7.14
CA ILE A 139 2.58 12.46 6.38
C ILE A 139 3.19 12.74 5.00
N THR A 140 4.51 12.98 4.95
CA THR A 140 5.25 13.17 3.69
C THR A 140 5.09 11.96 2.76
N GLY A 141 5.14 10.75 3.32
CA GLY A 141 4.95 9.51 2.58
C GLY A 141 3.57 9.42 1.93
N LEU A 142 2.52 9.83 2.64
CA LEU A 142 1.16 9.89 2.08
C LEU A 142 1.04 10.95 0.99
N GLN A 143 1.55 12.16 1.23
CA GLN A 143 1.46 13.28 0.27
C GLN A 143 2.19 13.03 -1.05
N ASN A 144 3.25 12.22 -1.01
CA ASN A 144 4.12 11.92 -2.16
C ASN A 144 3.97 10.47 -2.65
N ALA A 145 2.87 9.80 -2.30
CA ALA A 145 2.59 8.44 -2.73
C ALA A 145 2.55 8.35 -4.27
N ILE A 146 3.13 7.28 -4.82
CA ILE A 146 3.19 7.05 -6.26
C ILE A 146 2.67 5.67 -6.67
N ARG A 147 2.82 4.68 -5.80
CA ARG A 147 2.36 3.32 -6.04
C ARG A 147 2.24 2.54 -4.75
N TYR A 148 1.53 1.44 -4.82
CA TYR A 148 1.44 0.48 -3.71
C TYR A 148 2.04 -0.87 -4.10
N GLY A 149 2.20 -1.73 -3.09
CA GLY A 149 2.53 -3.14 -3.23
C GLY A 149 2.03 -3.92 -2.03
N GLY A 150 2.09 -5.24 -2.12
CA GLY A 150 1.65 -6.12 -1.05
C GLY A 150 0.31 -6.79 -1.34
N ASP A 151 -0.38 -7.17 -0.28
CA ASP A 151 -1.61 -7.96 -0.29
C ASP A 151 -2.53 -7.56 0.88
N GLU A 152 -3.53 -8.37 1.20
CA GLU A 152 -4.46 -8.12 2.30
C GLU A 152 -3.82 -8.13 3.69
N ASN A 153 -2.62 -8.68 3.84
CA ASN A 153 -1.90 -8.81 5.11
C ASN A 153 -0.72 -7.85 5.23
N ASN A 154 -0.23 -7.33 4.11
CA ASN A 154 0.91 -6.43 4.06
C ASN A 154 0.66 -5.35 3.01
N LEU A 155 0.67 -4.08 3.41
CA LEU A 155 0.55 -2.96 2.48
C LEU A 155 1.84 -2.14 2.52
N TYR A 156 2.37 -1.85 1.35
CA TYR A 156 3.52 -0.97 1.14
C TYR A 156 3.07 0.23 0.31
N ILE A 157 3.20 1.44 0.85
CA ILE A 157 2.94 2.68 0.13
C ILE A 157 4.28 3.30 -0.24
N TYR A 158 4.62 3.27 -1.53
CA TYR A 158 5.86 3.84 -2.06
C TYR A 158 5.68 5.30 -2.38
N TYR A 159 6.67 6.11 -2.02
CA TYR A 159 6.66 7.55 -2.23
C TYR A 159 8.02 8.11 -2.63
N LYS A 160 8.02 9.29 -3.25
CA LYS A 160 9.24 10.03 -3.58
C LYS A 160 9.62 10.99 -2.46
N ASP A 161 10.89 10.94 -2.07
CA ASP A 161 11.52 11.90 -1.17
C ASP A 161 12.83 12.38 -1.82
N GLY A 162 12.75 13.49 -2.55
CA GLY A 162 13.79 13.93 -3.46
C GLY A 162 14.09 12.89 -4.54
N GLN A 163 15.33 12.47 -4.62
CA GLN A 163 15.78 11.44 -5.57
C GLN A 163 15.60 10.00 -5.05
N THR A 164 15.18 9.86 -3.80
CA THR A 164 15.06 8.54 -3.16
C THR A 164 13.61 8.07 -3.17
N THR A 165 13.38 6.81 -3.54
CA THR A 165 12.11 6.14 -3.30
C THR A 165 12.17 5.45 -1.95
N LYS A 166 11.19 5.74 -1.11
CA LYS A 166 10.97 5.09 0.19
C LYS A 166 9.60 4.43 0.21
N PHE A 167 9.32 3.63 1.23
CA PHE A 167 7.99 3.08 1.44
C PHE A 167 7.61 3.07 2.92
N LEU A 168 6.32 3.26 3.15
CA LEU A 168 5.66 3.03 4.42
C LEU A 168 5.19 1.56 4.40
N ALA A 169 5.55 0.78 5.42
CA ALA A 169 5.12 -0.61 5.56
C ALA A 169 4.02 -0.72 6.62
N PHE A 170 2.95 -1.45 6.30
CA PHE A 170 1.80 -1.64 7.17
C PHE A 170 1.41 -3.11 7.28
N HIS A 171 0.78 -3.47 8.41
CA HIS A 171 0.00 -4.68 8.58
C HIS A 171 -1.41 -4.34 9.11
N PRO A 172 -2.41 -5.19 8.92
CA PRO A 172 -3.75 -4.98 9.48
C PRO A 172 -3.76 -5.20 10.99
N GLN A 173 -4.57 -4.41 11.68
CA GLN A 173 -4.92 -4.60 13.10
C GLN A 173 -6.25 -5.32 13.24
#